data_0732c5b825756fb248f327ccc28caf78
#
_entry.id   0732c5b825756fb248f327ccc28caf78
#
_cell.length_a   1.000
_cell.length_b   1.000
_cell.length_c   1.000
_cell.angle_alpha   90.00
_cell.angle_beta   90.00
_cell.angle_gamma   90.00
#
_symmetry.space_group_name_H-M   'P 1'
#
loop_
_entity.id
_entity.type
_entity.pdbx_description
1 polymer ?
#
loop_
_entity_poly.entity_id
_entity_poly.type
_entity_poly.pdbx_seq_one_letter_code
_entity_poly.pdbx_strand_id
1 'polypeptide(L)'
;MKALRFYLELYWIALKSRAEYRVDFAVGVVTALSSQAAALAFFWTVFTHAPAIGEWSSAEVLFLFGLSAMVLGLAEATMNGIWMLPFYLVAGELDRLLVYPVRSLPFVLISRPELHSLGNFVSGAITVGVAWSLAPPPVAAYFLLPVWVVCGAFIYTSALVVVGSLSFITLGHHAWHMMAVHNLLASARYPVTIYPRWLQILTVFVLPFGAAIFVPGNWLRGEYPAWVALVAPIAAAAAGVGLAERVWKTMANRYQSSGS
;
A
#
# COMPACT_ATOMS: atom_id res chain seq x y z
N MET A 1 -14.65 -1.98 22.61
CA MET A 1 -13.45 -2.61 23.20
C MET A 1 -13.32 -4.11 22.85
N LYS A 2 -14.35 -4.97 22.98
CA LYS A 2 -14.25 -6.42 22.69
C LYS A 2 -13.85 -6.74 21.23
N ALA A 3 -14.43 -6.03 20.23
CA ALA A 3 -14.11 -6.26 18.82
C ALA A 3 -12.65 -5.89 18.46
N LEU A 4 -12.12 -4.77 18.96
CA LEU A 4 -10.73 -4.37 18.71
C LEU A 4 -9.75 -5.40 19.29
N ARG A 5 -10.00 -5.87 20.51
CA ARG A 5 -9.19 -6.91 21.14
C ARG A 5 -9.20 -8.20 20.32
N PHE A 6 -10.36 -8.60 19.80
CA PHE A 6 -10.48 -9.76 18.92
C PHE A 6 -9.60 -9.63 17.66
N TYR A 7 -9.64 -8.47 16.97
CA TYR A 7 -8.81 -8.25 15.77
C TYR A 7 -7.32 -8.24 16.10
N LEU A 8 -6.92 -7.68 17.24
CA LEU A 8 -5.53 -7.69 17.69
C LEU A 8 -5.05 -9.10 18.02
N GLU A 9 -5.87 -9.91 18.70
CA GLU A 9 -5.57 -11.30 18.98
C GLU A 9 -5.47 -12.14 17.70
N LEU A 10 -6.38 -11.94 16.75
CA LEU A 10 -6.35 -12.59 15.44
C LEU A 10 -5.07 -12.24 14.68
N TYR A 11 -4.74 -10.95 14.60
CA TYR A 11 -3.53 -10.48 13.94
C TYR A 11 -2.27 -11.08 14.61
N TRP A 12 -2.25 -11.15 15.93
CA TRP A 12 -1.14 -11.74 16.68
C TRP A 12 -0.97 -13.24 16.41
N ILE A 13 -2.08 -13.98 16.30
CA ILE A 13 -2.06 -15.40 15.91
C ILE A 13 -1.53 -15.56 14.49
N ALA A 14 -2.01 -14.76 13.55
CA ALA A 14 -1.54 -14.77 12.17
C ALA A 14 -0.04 -14.44 12.07
N LEU A 15 0.44 -13.48 12.84
CA LEU A 15 1.86 -13.13 12.96
C LEU A 15 2.70 -14.30 13.47
N LYS A 16 2.27 -14.93 14.56
CA LYS A 16 2.98 -16.09 15.13
C LYS A 16 3.10 -17.24 14.14
N SER A 17 2.00 -17.56 13.47
CA SER A 17 1.97 -18.61 12.44
C SER A 17 2.97 -18.33 11.32
N ARG A 18 3.11 -17.06 10.88
CA ARG A 18 4.08 -16.66 9.84
C ARG A 18 5.51 -16.66 10.35
N ALA A 19 5.73 -16.24 11.60
CA ALA A 19 7.07 -16.21 12.22
C ALA A 19 7.64 -17.61 12.48
N GLU A 20 6.82 -18.64 12.49
CA GLU A 20 7.24 -20.04 12.66
C GLU A 20 8.03 -20.54 11.43
N TYR A 21 7.72 -20.02 10.25
CA TYR A 21 8.42 -20.32 8.98
C TYR A 21 9.64 -19.42 8.79
N ARG A 22 10.68 -19.63 9.62
CA ARG A 22 11.89 -18.79 9.68
C ARG A 22 12.62 -18.70 8.35
N VAL A 23 12.66 -19.79 7.58
CA VAL A 23 13.35 -19.84 6.28
C VAL A 23 12.63 -18.97 5.26
N ASP A 24 11.28 -19.10 5.15
CA ASP A 24 10.47 -18.28 4.25
C ASP A 24 10.58 -16.80 4.59
N PHE A 25 10.60 -16.47 5.89
CA PHE A 25 10.81 -15.11 6.36
C PHE A 25 12.19 -14.57 5.94
N ALA A 26 13.27 -15.35 6.16
CA ALA A 26 14.62 -14.94 5.80
C ALA A 26 14.78 -14.77 4.29
N VAL A 27 14.29 -15.71 3.49
CA VAL A 27 14.28 -15.63 2.01
C VAL A 27 13.48 -14.40 1.56
N GLY A 28 12.29 -14.16 2.12
CA GLY A 28 11.47 -13.00 1.80
C GLY A 28 12.19 -11.68 2.10
N VAL A 29 12.84 -11.56 3.26
CA VAL A 29 13.61 -10.36 3.63
C VAL A 29 14.78 -10.15 2.67
N VAL A 30 15.55 -11.20 2.36
CA VAL A 30 16.68 -11.11 1.40
C VAL A 30 16.17 -10.69 0.01
N THR A 31 15.06 -11.25 -0.44
CA THR A 31 14.44 -10.89 -1.73
C THR A 31 13.99 -9.42 -1.74
N ALA A 32 13.33 -8.96 -0.67
CA ALA A 32 12.90 -7.58 -0.54
C ALA A 32 14.09 -6.60 -0.55
N LEU A 33 15.13 -6.89 0.22
CA LEU A 33 16.35 -6.09 0.26
C LEU A 33 17.10 -6.09 -1.07
N SER A 34 17.20 -7.25 -1.74
CA SER A 34 17.86 -7.37 -3.05
C SER A 34 17.11 -6.60 -4.14
N SER A 35 15.78 -6.69 -4.17
CA SER A 35 14.96 -5.94 -5.13
C SER A 35 15.06 -4.43 -4.90
N GLN A 36 15.09 -4.01 -3.64
CA GLN A 36 15.24 -2.60 -3.28
C GLN A 36 16.66 -2.09 -3.61
N ALA A 37 17.69 -2.89 -3.34
CA ALA A 37 19.07 -2.56 -3.71
C ALA A 37 19.24 -2.43 -5.23
N ALA A 38 18.65 -3.34 -6.00
CA ALA A 38 18.65 -3.26 -7.46
C ALA A 38 17.94 -2.00 -7.98
N ALA A 39 16.79 -1.65 -7.38
CA ALA A 39 16.08 -0.43 -7.72
C ALA A 39 16.86 0.84 -7.36
N LEU A 40 17.54 0.87 -6.22
CA LEU A 40 18.42 1.98 -5.82
C LEU A 40 19.68 2.07 -6.72
N ALA A 41 20.27 0.93 -7.13
CA ALA A 41 21.39 0.90 -8.07
C ALA A 41 20.97 1.43 -9.46
N PHE A 42 19.79 1.04 -9.94
CA PHE A 42 19.21 1.61 -11.16
C PHE A 42 19.00 3.11 -11.01
N PHE A 43 18.40 3.54 -9.91
CA PHE A 43 18.20 4.94 -9.58
C PHE A 43 19.52 5.72 -9.57
N TRP A 44 20.54 5.20 -8.89
CA TRP A 44 21.88 5.79 -8.86
C TRP A 44 22.44 5.97 -10.28
N THR A 45 22.35 4.92 -11.11
CA THR A 45 22.82 4.96 -12.50
C THR A 45 22.09 6.03 -13.32
N VAL A 46 20.78 6.17 -13.15
CA VAL A 46 20.01 7.21 -13.84
C VAL A 46 20.48 8.60 -13.41
N PHE A 47 20.64 8.85 -12.12
CA PHE A 47 21.00 10.18 -11.62
C PHE A 47 22.47 10.56 -11.77
N THR A 48 23.37 9.59 -12.05
CA THR A 48 24.74 9.91 -12.50
C THR A 48 24.76 10.48 -13.92
N HIS A 49 23.78 10.15 -14.75
CA HIS A 49 23.69 10.62 -16.13
C HIS A 49 22.67 11.76 -16.33
N ALA A 50 21.66 11.83 -15.48
CA ALA A 50 20.62 12.86 -15.49
C ALA A 50 20.37 13.36 -14.05
N PRO A 51 20.96 14.49 -13.63
CA PRO A 51 20.90 14.96 -12.24
C PRO A 51 19.49 15.34 -11.77
N ALA A 52 18.56 15.48 -12.70
CA ALA A 52 17.14 15.75 -12.41
C ALA A 52 16.22 15.01 -13.40
N ILE A 53 15.04 14.68 -12.98
CA ILE A 53 13.96 14.15 -13.84
C ILE A 53 12.88 15.23 -13.95
N GLY A 54 12.88 15.95 -15.09
CA GLY A 54 12.08 17.16 -15.24
C GLY A 54 12.52 18.22 -14.23
N GLU A 55 11.58 18.67 -13.39
CA GLU A 55 11.84 19.65 -12.33
C GLU A 55 12.20 19.01 -10.97
N TRP A 56 12.31 17.68 -10.89
CA TRP A 56 12.55 16.94 -9.66
C TRP A 56 14.03 16.59 -9.50
N SER A 57 14.61 17.02 -8.39
CA SER A 57 15.98 16.66 -8.00
C SER A 57 16.07 15.18 -7.59
N SER A 58 17.29 14.65 -7.56
CA SER A 58 17.54 13.27 -7.10
C SER A 58 17.05 13.01 -5.68
N ALA A 59 17.21 13.96 -4.76
CA ALA A 59 16.75 13.85 -3.38
C ALA A 59 15.22 13.75 -3.29
N GLU A 60 14.50 14.56 -4.07
CA GLU A 60 13.04 14.54 -4.09
C GLU A 60 12.49 13.24 -4.69
N VAL A 61 13.09 12.72 -5.76
CA VAL A 61 12.68 11.43 -6.33
C VAL A 61 13.02 10.27 -5.39
N LEU A 62 14.17 10.32 -4.70
CA LEU A 62 14.51 9.35 -3.63
C LEU A 62 13.46 9.38 -2.51
N PHE A 63 12.99 10.56 -2.13
CA PHE A 63 11.93 10.68 -1.14
C PHE A 63 10.64 9.98 -1.60
N LEU A 64 10.17 10.24 -2.84
CA LEU A 64 8.98 9.57 -3.39
C LEU A 64 9.15 8.05 -3.41
N PHE A 65 10.33 7.58 -3.83
CA PHE A 65 10.66 6.16 -3.88
C PHE A 65 10.64 5.53 -2.48
N GLY A 66 11.31 6.14 -1.51
CA GLY A 66 11.34 5.66 -0.14
C GLY A 66 9.97 5.68 0.53
N LEU A 67 9.20 6.77 0.34
CA LEU A 67 7.84 6.89 0.88
C LEU A 67 6.91 5.81 0.29
N SER A 68 6.99 5.55 -1.03
CA SER A 68 6.23 4.47 -1.68
C SER A 68 6.56 3.10 -1.10
N ALA A 69 7.85 2.83 -0.84
CA ALA A 69 8.29 1.56 -0.26
C ALA A 69 7.81 1.40 1.18
N MET A 70 7.81 2.48 1.98
CA MET A 70 7.24 2.46 3.34
C MET A 70 5.73 2.19 3.32
N VAL A 71 4.99 2.86 2.42
CA VAL A 71 3.54 2.68 2.24
C VAL A 71 3.21 1.23 1.90
N LEU A 72 3.90 0.68 0.90
CA LEU A 72 3.70 -0.70 0.46
C LEU A 72 4.06 -1.68 1.58
N GLY A 73 5.24 -1.50 2.18
CA GLY A 73 5.73 -2.35 3.25
C GLY A 73 4.78 -2.40 4.45
N LEU A 74 4.22 -1.25 4.87
CA LEU A 74 3.23 -1.19 5.95
C LEU A 74 1.92 -1.87 5.55
N ALA A 75 1.39 -1.60 4.37
CA ALA A 75 0.13 -2.15 3.90
C ALA A 75 0.18 -3.68 3.82
N GLU A 76 1.22 -4.24 3.20
CA GLU A 76 1.39 -5.68 3.06
C GLU A 76 1.68 -6.38 4.38
N ALA A 77 2.51 -5.77 5.23
CA ALA A 77 2.79 -6.32 6.56
C ALA A 77 1.53 -6.40 7.44
N THR A 78 0.53 -5.55 7.22
CA THR A 78 -0.63 -5.44 8.12
C THR A 78 -1.95 -5.88 7.49
N MET A 79 -2.19 -5.62 6.20
CA MET A 79 -3.51 -5.73 5.56
C MET A 79 -3.48 -6.51 4.24
N ASN A 80 -2.61 -7.52 4.12
CA ASN A 80 -2.39 -8.24 2.86
C ASN A 80 -3.42 -9.35 2.55
N GLY A 81 -4.31 -9.68 3.48
CA GLY A 81 -5.24 -10.80 3.33
C GLY A 81 -6.20 -10.70 2.15
N ILE A 82 -6.41 -9.50 1.60
CA ILE A 82 -7.26 -9.32 0.41
C ILE A 82 -6.77 -10.11 -0.82
N TRP A 83 -5.47 -10.35 -0.94
CA TRP A 83 -4.89 -11.16 -2.00
C TRP A 83 -5.35 -12.62 -1.98
N MET A 84 -5.83 -13.09 -0.84
CA MET A 84 -6.38 -14.44 -0.71
C MET A 84 -7.86 -14.54 -1.07
N LEU A 85 -8.53 -13.41 -1.32
CA LEU A 85 -9.97 -13.40 -1.63
C LEU A 85 -10.34 -14.33 -2.81
N PRO A 86 -9.62 -14.33 -3.95
CA PRO A 86 -9.90 -15.27 -5.03
C PRO A 86 -9.84 -16.73 -4.58
N PHE A 87 -8.85 -17.09 -3.77
CA PHE A 87 -8.71 -18.44 -3.22
C PHE A 87 -9.86 -18.78 -2.26
N TYR A 88 -10.22 -17.88 -1.36
CA TYR A 88 -11.33 -18.10 -0.42
C TYR A 88 -12.67 -18.31 -1.12
N LEU A 89 -12.87 -17.64 -2.27
CA LEU A 89 -14.08 -17.80 -3.09
C LEU A 89 -14.12 -19.17 -3.77
N VAL A 90 -13.02 -19.59 -4.39
CA VAL A 90 -12.93 -20.88 -5.09
C VAL A 90 -13.01 -22.07 -4.13
N ALA A 91 -12.36 -21.96 -2.96
CA ALA A 91 -12.33 -23.02 -1.96
C ALA A 91 -13.58 -23.06 -1.05
N GLY A 92 -14.54 -22.13 -1.20
CA GLY A 92 -15.69 -22.02 -0.31
C GLY A 92 -15.34 -21.61 1.13
N GLU A 93 -14.10 -21.22 1.39
CA GLU A 93 -13.63 -20.84 2.72
C GLU A 93 -14.24 -19.49 3.19
N LEU A 94 -14.72 -18.67 2.26
CA LEU A 94 -15.33 -17.39 2.60
C LEU A 94 -16.60 -17.58 3.45
N ASP A 95 -17.39 -18.63 3.20
CA ASP A 95 -18.61 -18.93 3.97
C ASP A 95 -18.31 -19.08 5.47
N ARG A 96 -17.22 -19.77 5.79
CA ARG A 96 -16.76 -19.90 7.16
C ARG A 96 -16.36 -18.57 7.79
N LEU A 97 -15.77 -17.68 6.99
CA LEU A 97 -15.37 -16.35 7.46
C LEU A 97 -16.57 -15.42 7.69
N LEU A 98 -17.62 -15.57 6.88
CA LEU A 98 -18.84 -14.75 7.00
C LEU A 98 -19.74 -15.13 8.23
N VAL A 99 -19.58 -16.34 8.76
CA VAL A 99 -20.34 -16.79 9.95
C VAL A 99 -19.83 -16.17 11.26
N TYR A 100 -18.59 -15.67 11.29
CA TYR A 100 -18.06 -15.03 12.50
C TYR A 100 -18.87 -13.74 12.84
N PRO A 101 -19.18 -13.49 14.13
CA PRO A 101 -19.95 -12.32 14.55
C PRO A 101 -19.12 -11.03 14.59
N VAL A 102 -18.34 -10.81 13.54
CA VAL A 102 -17.42 -9.67 13.35
C VAL A 102 -17.51 -9.15 11.92
N ARG A 103 -17.03 -7.93 11.68
CA ARG A 103 -16.97 -7.39 10.32
C ARG A 103 -16.01 -8.23 9.47
N SER A 104 -16.49 -8.77 8.36
CA SER A 104 -15.74 -9.68 7.49
C SER A 104 -14.55 -9.01 6.79
N LEU A 105 -14.69 -7.75 6.35
CA LEU A 105 -13.61 -7.05 5.66
C LEU A 105 -12.35 -6.89 6.51
N PRO A 106 -12.39 -6.29 7.72
CA PRO A 106 -11.20 -6.22 8.57
C PRO A 106 -10.63 -7.60 8.89
N PHE A 107 -11.51 -8.61 9.10
CA PHE A 107 -11.08 -9.99 9.35
C PHE A 107 -10.25 -10.53 8.17
N VAL A 108 -10.75 -10.40 6.94
CA VAL A 108 -10.02 -10.84 5.73
C VAL A 108 -8.70 -10.10 5.61
N LEU A 109 -8.68 -8.77 5.76
CA LEU A 109 -7.48 -7.95 5.57
C LEU A 109 -6.34 -8.38 6.47
N ILE A 110 -6.61 -8.62 7.77
CA ILE A 110 -5.58 -8.96 8.75
C ILE A 110 -5.26 -10.46 8.83
N SER A 111 -5.99 -11.32 8.12
CA SER A 111 -5.84 -12.78 8.19
C SER A 111 -4.50 -13.29 7.68
N ARG A 112 -3.83 -12.53 6.81
CA ARG A 112 -2.56 -12.93 6.17
C ARG A 112 -1.56 -11.79 6.12
N PRO A 113 -0.93 -11.42 7.25
CA PRO A 113 0.16 -10.44 7.24
C PRO A 113 1.39 -11.03 6.53
N GLU A 114 2.11 -10.19 5.78
CA GLU A 114 3.37 -10.57 5.14
C GLU A 114 4.57 -9.90 5.82
N LEU A 115 5.18 -10.63 6.75
CA LEU A 115 6.27 -10.09 7.58
C LEU A 115 7.51 -9.69 6.78
N HIS A 116 7.80 -10.35 5.66
CA HIS A 116 8.95 -10.01 4.83
C HIS A 116 8.80 -8.59 4.21
N SER A 117 7.57 -8.10 4.05
CA SER A 117 7.31 -6.73 3.57
C SER A 117 7.77 -5.65 4.55
N LEU A 118 8.07 -6.00 5.81
CA LEU A 118 8.80 -5.11 6.73
C LEU A 118 10.19 -4.74 6.17
N GLY A 119 10.79 -5.60 5.34
CA GLY A 119 12.01 -5.28 4.61
C GLY A 119 11.82 -4.08 3.67
N ASN A 120 10.69 -4.01 2.96
CA ASN A 120 10.33 -2.85 2.13
C ASN A 120 10.13 -1.59 2.98
N PHE A 121 9.48 -1.72 4.15
CA PHE A 121 9.29 -0.60 5.07
C PHE A 121 10.62 -0.05 5.58
N VAL A 122 11.51 -0.91 6.07
CA VAL A 122 12.81 -0.52 6.63
C VAL A 122 13.69 0.09 5.54
N SER A 123 13.79 -0.55 4.37
CA SER A 123 14.58 -0.02 3.25
C SER A 123 14.03 1.31 2.74
N GLY A 124 12.70 1.46 2.71
CA GLY A 124 12.03 2.73 2.42
C GLY A 124 12.39 3.82 3.42
N ALA A 125 12.37 3.50 4.72
CA ALA A 125 12.75 4.44 5.78
C ALA A 125 14.23 4.89 5.66
N ILE A 126 15.13 3.95 5.35
CA ILE A 126 16.54 4.25 5.08
C ILE A 126 16.65 5.18 3.86
N THR A 127 15.90 4.89 2.79
CA THR A 127 15.92 5.70 1.57
C THR A 127 15.40 7.12 1.82
N VAL A 128 14.32 7.30 2.61
CA VAL A 128 13.84 8.62 3.05
C VAL A 128 14.91 9.33 3.89
N GLY A 129 15.58 8.60 4.80
CA GLY A 129 16.68 9.15 5.60
C GLY A 129 17.83 9.66 4.74
N VAL A 130 18.21 8.91 3.69
CA VAL A 130 19.22 9.34 2.71
C VAL A 130 18.73 10.56 1.93
N ALA A 131 17.49 10.57 1.43
CA ALA A 131 16.91 11.71 0.74
C ALA A 131 16.97 12.99 1.60
N TRP A 132 16.60 12.88 2.86
CA TRP A 132 16.60 13.99 3.82
C TRP A 132 18.01 14.42 4.29
N SER A 133 19.00 13.54 4.21
CA SER A 133 20.39 13.93 4.42
C SER A 133 20.97 14.76 3.27
N LEU A 134 20.48 14.51 2.04
CA LEU A 134 20.87 15.27 0.84
C LEU A 134 20.13 16.62 0.74
N ALA A 135 18.85 16.64 1.11
CA ALA A 135 18.00 17.83 1.13
C ALA A 135 17.15 17.83 2.41
N PRO A 136 17.64 18.47 3.51
CA PRO A 136 16.92 18.49 4.80
C PRO A 136 15.54 19.15 4.67
N PRO A 137 14.45 18.46 5.08
CA PRO A 137 13.12 18.99 4.99
C PRO A 137 12.78 19.91 6.16
N PRO A 138 11.67 20.66 6.11
CA PRO A 138 11.12 21.35 7.27
C PRO A 138 10.84 20.38 8.43
N VAL A 139 11.00 20.83 9.68
CA VAL A 139 10.79 20.01 10.89
C VAL A 139 9.41 19.32 10.90
N ALA A 140 8.38 19.97 10.37
CA ALA A 140 7.04 19.41 10.26
C ALA A 140 7.01 18.09 9.45
N ALA A 141 7.92 17.86 8.49
CA ALA A 141 7.97 16.65 7.68
C ALA A 141 8.21 15.40 8.52
N TYR A 142 9.01 15.49 9.58
CA TYR A 142 9.28 14.36 10.47
C TYR A 142 8.01 13.89 11.20
N PHE A 143 7.12 14.81 11.55
CA PHE A 143 5.84 14.49 12.19
C PHE A 143 4.77 14.06 11.18
N LEU A 144 4.84 14.55 9.95
CA LEU A 144 3.89 14.22 8.90
C LEU A 144 4.20 12.87 8.22
N LEU A 145 5.46 12.43 8.22
CA LEU A 145 5.87 11.17 7.60
C LEU A 145 5.04 9.96 8.06
N PRO A 146 4.84 9.72 9.36
CA PRO A 146 3.98 8.62 9.81
C PRO A 146 2.53 8.75 9.30
N VAL A 147 2.00 9.96 9.22
CA VAL A 147 0.64 10.23 8.71
C VAL A 147 0.56 9.86 7.24
N TRP A 148 1.52 10.28 6.41
CA TRP A 148 1.56 9.94 4.99
C TRP A 148 1.66 8.44 4.75
N VAL A 149 2.52 7.75 5.51
CA VAL A 149 2.70 6.31 5.41
C VAL A 149 1.43 5.55 5.78
N VAL A 150 0.79 5.90 6.89
CA VAL A 150 -0.45 5.26 7.34
C VAL A 150 -1.60 5.54 6.37
N CYS A 151 -1.79 6.80 5.98
CA CYS A 151 -2.83 7.15 5.00
C CYS A 151 -2.58 6.46 3.65
N GLY A 152 -1.34 6.41 3.20
CA GLY A 152 -0.95 5.71 1.97
C GLY A 152 -1.26 4.22 2.03
N ALA A 153 -0.98 3.56 3.14
CA ALA A 153 -1.30 2.15 3.35
C ALA A 153 -2.82 1.91 3.29
N PHE A 154 -3.63 2.77 3.88
CA PHE A 154 -5.09 2.69 3.77
C PHE A 154 -5.59 2.97 2.36
N ILE A 155 -5.03 3.96 1.64
CA ILE A 155 -5.38 4.25 0.24
C ILE A 155 -5.08 3.03 -0.64
N TYR A 156 -3.88 2.45 -0.52
CA TYR A 156 -3.48 1.26 -1.27
C TYR A 156 -4.40 0.08 -0.99
N THR A 157 -4.59 -0.24 0.29
CA THR A 157 -5.46 -1.37 0.68
C THR A 157 -6.90 -1.16 0.22
N SER A 158 -7.42 0.07 0.33
CA SER A 158 -8.78 0.39 -0.15
C SER A 158 -8.92 0.18 -1.66
N ALA A 159 -7.94 0.59 -2.44
CA ALA A 159 -7.92 0.35 -3.89
C ALA A 159 -7.90 -1.15 -4.21
N LEU A 160 -7.08 -1.94 -3.50
CA LEU A 160 -7.07 -3.40 -3.63
C LEU A 160 -8.40 -4.04 -3.24
N VAL A 161 -9.07 -3.56 -2.18
CA VAL A 161 -10.39 -4.05 -1.78
C VAL A 161 -11.43 -3.77 -2.86
N VAL A 162 -11.47 -2.54 -3.39
CA VAL A 162 -12.42 -2.16 -4.44
C VAL A 162 -12.25 -3.05 -5.68
N VAL A 163 -11.02 -3.16 -6.16
CA VAL A 163 -10.71 -3.95 -7.36
C VAL A 163 -10.76 -5.44 -7.06
N GLY A 164 -10.26 -5.90 -5.92
CA GLY A 164 -10.32 -7.29 -5.48
C GLY A 164 -11.75 -7.80 -5.30
N SER A 165 -12.70 -6.92 -4.96
CA SER A 165 -14.12 -7.27 -4.88
C SER A 165 -14.73 -7.70 -6.23
N LEU A 166 -14.08 -7.42 -7.36
CA LEU A 166 -14.49 -7.97 -8.65
C LEU A 166 -14.36 -9.51 -8.67
N SER A 167 -13.54 -10.09 -7.80
CA SER A 167 -13.42 -11.55 -7.65
C SER A 167 -14.74 -12.22 -7.25
N PHE A 168 -15.63 -11.50 -6.59
CA PHE A 168 -16.99 -12.01 -6.31
C PHE A 168 -17.79 -12.26 -7.58
N ILE A 169 -17.56 -11.48 -8.63
CA ILE A 169 -18.26 -11.62 -9.92
C ILE A 169 -17.57 -12.67 -10.78
N THR A 170 -16.24 -12.73 -10.74
CA THR A 170 -15.44 -13.67 -11.54
C THR A 170 -15.25 -15.02 -10.87
N LEU A 171 -15.87 -15.25 -9.71
CA LEU A 171 -15.72 -16.45 -8.89
C LEU A 171 -14.25 -16.84 -8.65
N GLY A 172 -13.40 -15.83 -8.45
CA GLY A 172 -12.00 -16.04 -8.14
C GLY A 172 -11.08 -16.44 -9.31
N HIS A 173 -11.60 -16.59 -10.54
CA HIS A 173 -10.79 -17.12 -11.65
C HIS A 173 -9.67 -16.19 -12.13
N HIS A 174 -9.71 -14.90 -11.79
CA HIS A 174 -8.72 -13.94 -12.29
C HIS A 174 -8.32 -12.92 -11.21
N ALA A 175 -7.04 -12.89 -10.83
CA ALA A 175 -6.46 -11.91 -9.90
C ALA A 175 -5.63 -10.80 -10.59
N TRP A 176 -5.60 -10.75 -11.93
CA TRP A 176 -4.77 -9.79 -12.70
C TRP A 176 -5.11 -8.33 -12.38
N HIS A 177 -6.36 -8.04 -12.07
CA HIS A 177 -6.82 -6.70 -11.73
C HIS A 177 -6.19 -6.18 -10.43
N MET A 178 -5.94 -7.05 -9.45
CA MET A 178 -5.24 -6.68 -8.22
C MET A 178 -3.75 -6.41 -8.50
N MET A 179 -3.12 -7.21 -9.36
CA MET A 179 -1.75 -7.00 -9.80
C MET A 179 -1.60 -5.69 -10.57
N ALA A 180 -2.60 -5.29 -11.37
CA ALA A 180 -2.60 -4.01 -12.06
C ALA A 180 -2.58 -2.83 -11.07
N VAL A 181 -3.39 -2.88 -9.99
CA VAL A 181 -3.39 -1.85 -8.93
C VAL A 181 -2.05 -1.81 -8.20
N HIS A 182 -1.48 -2.97 -7.88
CA HIS A 182 -0.16 -3.06 -7.26
C HIS A 182 0.92 -2.41 -8.14
N ASN A 183 0.94 -2.72 -9.43
CA ASN A 183 1.90 -2.13 -10.37
C ASN A 183 1.68 -0.62 -10.59
N LEU A 184 0.44 -0.14 -10.49
CA LEU A 184 0.16 1.31 -10.53
C LEU A 184 0.75 2.03 -9.31
N LEU A 185 0.72 1.43 -8.11
CA LEU A 185 1.44 2.00 -6.97
C LEU A 185 2.95 2.03 -7.23
N ALA A 186 3.50 1.00 -7.87
CA ALA A 186 4.91 1.02 -8.24
C ALA A 186 5.27 2.19 -9.17
N SER A 187 4.34 2.67 -10.01
CA SER A 187 4.54 3.87 -10.83
C SER A 187 4.60 5.16 -10.01
N ALA A 188 3.97 5.19 -8.84
CA ALA A 188 4.00 6.36 -7.95
C ALA A 188 5.36 6.62 -7.28
N ARG A 189 6.33 5.73 -7.47
CA ARG A 189 7.74 5.94 -7.06
C ARG A 189 8.44 7.05 -7.84
N TYR A 190 7.90 7.43 -9.00
CA TYR A 190 8.44 8.46 -9.87
C TYR A 190 7.49 9.65 -9.96
N PRO A 191 8.00 10.85 -10.28
CA PRO A 191 7.17 12.03 -10.44
C PRO A 191 6.04 11.81 -11.42
N VAL A 192 4.82 12.17 -11.03
CA VAL A 192 3.62 11.98 -11.86
C VAL A 192 3.72 12.74 -13.20
N THR A 193 4.52 13.80 -13.24
CA THR A 193 4.72 14.68 -14.41
C THR A 193 5.38 13.99 -15.60
N ILE A 194 6.10 12.87 -15.38
CA ILE A 194 6.72 12.11 -16.49
C ILE A 194 5.73 11.21 -17.24
N TYR A 195 4.56 10.98 -16.67
CA TYR A 195 3.56 10.09 -17.25
C TYR A 195 2.59 10.83 -18.18
N PRO A 196 1.96 10.12 -19.14
CA PRO A 196 0.91 10.71 -19.95
C PRO A 196 -0.30 11.11 -19.09
N ARG A 197 -1.05 12.13 -19.52
CA ARG A 197 -2.14 12.74 -18.73
C ARG A 197 -3.19 11.74 -18.22
N TRP A 198 -3.53 10.72 -19.01
CA TRP A 198 -4.49 9.71 -18.56
C TRP A 198 -4.01 8.92 -17.34
N LEU A 199 -2.71 8.61 -17.27
CA LEU A 199 -2.13 7.91 -16.13
C LEU A 199 -2.01 8.84 -14.91
N GLN A 200 -1.71 10.12 -15.14
CA GLN A 200 -1.76 11.13 -14.07
C GLN A 200 -3.15 11.22 -13.43
N ILE A 201 -4.21 11.30 -14.26
CA ILE A 201 -5.60 11.32 -13.77
C ILE A 201 -5.93 10.04 -13.01
N LEU A 202 -5.54 8.89 -13.54
CA LEU A 202 -5.77 7.60 -12.91
C LEU A 202 -5.13 7.51 -11.51
N THR A 203 -3.86 7.89 -11.39
CA THR A 203 -3.09 7.74 -10.14
C THR A 203 -3.35 8.84 -9.12
N VAL A 204 -3.84 10.01 -9.53
CA VAL A 204 -4.13 11.12 -8.62
C VAL A 204 -5.59 11.15 -8.18
N PHE A 205 -6.53 10.87 -9.09
CA PHE A 205 -7.97 11.06 -8.83
C PHE A 205 -8.74 9.76 -8.70
N VAL A 206 -8.45 8.74 -9.51
CA VAL A 206 -9.20 7.47 -9.51
C VAL A 206 -8.68 6.52 -8.45
N LEU A 207 -7.36 6.35 -8.43
CA LEU A 207 -6.64 5.59 -7.41
C LEU A 207 -5.74 6.60 -6.68
N PRO A 208 -6.22 7.29 -5.63
CA PRO A 208 -5.61 8.53 -5.14
C PRO A 208 -4.25 8.31 -4.42
N PHE A 209 -3.37 7.49 -5.02
CA PHE A 209 -1.99 7.31 -4.55
C PHE A 209 -1.22 8.64 -4.55
N GLY A 210 -1.57 9.53 -5.49
CA GLY A 210 -0.99 10.85 -5.56
C GLY A 210 -1.17 11.66 -4.27
N ALA A 211 -2.30 11.51 -3.58
CA ALA A 211 -2.54 12.19 -2.32
C ALA A 211 -1.55 11.77 -1.22
N ALA A 212 -1.13 10.49 -1.21
CA ALA A 212 -0.21 9.99 -0.19
C ALA A 212 1.27 10.17 -0.54
N ILE A 213 1.64 10.31 -1.82
CA ILE A 213 3.03 10.30 -2.28
C ILE A 213 3.40 11.63 -2.93
N PHE A 214 2.63 12.09 -3.95
CA PHE A 214 2.99 13.31 -4.69
C PHE A 214 2.64 14.59 -3.94
N VAL A 215 1.54 14.63 -3.18
CA VAL A 215 1.20 15.81 -2.38
C VAL A 215 2.26 16.10 -1.32
N PRO A 216 2.76 15.11 -0.54
CA PRO A 216 3.94 15.27 0.31
C PRO A 216 5.17 15.78 -0.43
N GLY A 217 5.49 15.17 -1.59
CA GLY A 217 6.64 15.59 -2.41
C GLY A 217 6.56 17.05 -2.88
N ASN A 218 5.41 17.46 -3.41
CA ASN A 218 5.18 18.83 -3.86
C ASN A 218 5.16 19.84 -2.70
N TRP A 219 4.72 19.42 -1.51
CA TRP A 219 4.83 20.26 -0.33
C TRP A 219 6.31 20.48 0.07
N LEU A 220 7.14 19.45 0.02
CA LEU A 220 8.58 19.59 0.30
C LEU A 220 9.28 20.52 -0.70
N ARG A 221 8.79 20.60 -1.94
CA ARG A 221 9.22 21.56 -2.97
C ARG A 221 8.67 22.97 -2.77
N GLY A 222 7.77 23.18 -1.81
CA GLY A 222 7.14 24.47 -1.56
C GLY A 222 5.96 24.80 -2.49
N GLU A 223 5.49 23.83 -3.32
CA GLU A 223 4.38 24.05 -4.26
C GLU A 223 3.00 24.03 -3.58
N TYR A 224 2.90 23.35 -2.43
CA TYR A 224 1.66 23.25 -1.68
C TYR A 224 1.83 23.77 -0.24
N PRO A 225 0.79 24.37 0.36
CA PRO A 225 0.82 24.72 1.78
C PRO A 225 0.76 23.46 2.66
N ALA A 226 1.31 23.54 3.88
CA ALA A 226 1.43 22.41 4.80
C ALA A 226 0.08 21.75 5.14
N TRP A 227 -1.01 22.52 5.20
CA TRP A 227 -2.33 21.97 5.48
C TRP A 227 -2.81 21.01 4.38
N VAL A 228 -2.44 21.25 3.11
CA VAL A 228 -2.75 20.32 2.00
C VAL A 228 -2.00 19.01 2.18
N ALA A 229 -0.72 19.04 2.56
CA ALA A 229 0.09 17.86 2.82
C ALA A 229 -0.44 17.02 4.00
N LEU A 230 -1.19 17.61 4.92
CA LEU A 230 -1.86 16.92 6.01
C LEU A 230 -3.26 16.43 5.60
N VAL A 231 -4.09 17.31 5.06
CA VAL A 231 -5.52 17.05 4.87
C VAL A 231 -5.78 16.14 3.66
N ALA A 232 -5.06 16.32 2.55
CA ALA A 232 -5.33 15.55 1.34
C ALA A 232 -5.11 14.03 1.52
N PRO A 233 -4.00 13.54 2.14
CA PRO A 233 -3.83 12.12 2.42
C PRO A 233 -4.91 11.55 3.36
N ILE A 234 -5.29 12.30 4.40
CA ILE A 234 -6.32 11.88 5.36
C ILE A 234 -7.68 11.78 4.68
N ALA A 235 -8.07 12.80 3.90
CA ALA A 235 -9.34 12.82 3.18
C ALA A 235 -9.41 11.68 2.14
N ALA A 236 -8.33 11.46 1.39
CA ALA A 236 -8.24 10.38 0.41
C ALA A 236 -8.32 9.00 1.09
N ALA A 237 -7.63 8.80 2.20
CA ALA A 237 -7.70 7.55 2.97
C ALA A 237 -9.12 7.30 3.51
N ALA A 238 -9.76 8.31 4.11
CA ALA A 238 -11.12 8.19 4.62
C ALA A 238 -12.14 7.90 3.51
N ALA A 239 -12.04 8.59 2.38
CA ALA A 239 -12.89 8.35 1.22
C ALA A 239 -12.67 6.94 0.64
N GLY A 240 -11.41 6.52 0.51
CA GLY A 240 -11.02 5.18 0.04
C GLY A 240 -11.59 4.08 0.92
N VAL A 241 -11.41 4.18 2.24
CA VAL A 241 -11.96 3.21 3.21
C VAL A 241 -13.48 3.17 3.14
N GLY A 242 -14.14 4.33 3.07
CA GLY A 242 -15.61 4.40 2.94
C GLY A 242 -16.13 3.74 1.64
N LEU A 243 -15.43 3.95 0.52
CA LEU A 243 -15.73 3.30 -0.75
C LEU A 243 -15.51 1.79 -0.69
N ALA A 244 -14.35 1.38 -0.17
CA ALA A 244 -13.99 -0.03 -0.01
C ALA A 244 -15.00 -0.80 0.85
N GLU A 245 -15.43 -0.23 1.99
CA GLU A 245 -16.48 -0.84 2.82
C GLU A 245 -17.84 -0.96 2.08
N ARG A 246 -18.22 0.05 1.31
CA ARG A 246 -19.50 0.01 0.55
C ARG A 246 -19.46 -1.06 -0.54
N VAL A 247 -18.35 -1.09 -1.33
CA VAL A 247 -18.17 -2.08 -2.40
C VAL A 247 -18.13 -3.48 -1.82
N TRP A 248 -17.34 -3.70 -0.78
CA TRP A 248 -17.26 -4.99 -0.10
C TRP A 248 -18.63 -5.47 0.38
N LYS A 249 -19.37 -4.66 1.12
CA LYS A 249 -20.70 -5.02 1.62
C LYS A 249 -21.66 -5.36 0.48
N THR A 250 -21.65 -4.58 -0.60
CA THR A 250 -22.52 -4.81 -1.76
C THR A 250 -22.20 -6.14 -2.43
N MET A 251 -20.93 -6.45 -2.60
CA MET A 251 -20.48 -7.69 -3.25
C MET A 251 -20.67 -8.90 -2.35
N ALA A 252 -20.32 -8.81 -1.06
CA ALA A 252 -20.51 -9.88 -0.10
C ALA A 252 -21.99 -10.26 0.07
N ASN A 253 -22.91 -9.26 0.03
CA ASN A 253 -24.35 -9.52 0.11
C ASN A 253 -24.92 -10.20 -1.16
N ARG A 254 -24.23 -10.11 -2.29
CA ARG A 254 -24.62 -10.76 -3.54
C ARG A 254 -23.93 -12.12 -3.74
N TYR A 255 -22.97 -12.41 -2.90
CA TYR A 255 -22.25 -13.67 -2.96
C TYR A 255 -23.20 -14.84 -2.64
N GLN A 256 -23.26 -15.80 -3.53
CA GLN A 256 -23.94 -17.08 -3.34
C GLN A 256 -22.87 -18.16 -3.22
N SER A 257 -22.93 -18.92 -2.14
CA SER A 257 -22.02 -20.04 -1.94
C SER A 257 -22.07 -20.98 -3.16
N SER A 258 -20.91 -21.41 -3.63
CA SER A 258 -20.81 -22.36 -4.74
C SER A 258 -21.32 -23.76 -4.38
N GLY A 259 -21.76 -23.97 -3.12
CA GLY A 259 -22.49 -25.17 -2.71
C GLY A 259 -21.71 -26.48 -2.94
N SER A 260 -20.43 -26.51 -2.57
CA SER A 260 -19.64 -27.75 -2.53
C SER A 260 -19.65 -28.42 -1.20
#